data_bc04c432bd6d065fb395904b2e34edb8
#
_entry.id   bc04c432bd6d065fb395904b2e34edb8
#
_cell.length_a   1.000
_cell.length_b   1.000
_cell.length_c   1.000
_cell.angle_alpha   90.00
_cell.angle_beta   90.00
_cell.angle_gamma   90.00
#
_symmetry.space_group_name_H-M   'P 1'
#
loop_
_entity.id
_entity.type
_entity.pdbx_description
1 polymer ?
#
loop_
_entity_poly.entity_id
_entity_poly.type
_entity_poly.pdbx_seq_one_letter_code
_entity_poly.pdbx_strand_id
1 'polypeptide(L)'
;KQLCLLTMKPVMYVANVEEDGFENNALLEEVKAVGVEEKAPVVAVCAKIEAEISDLPDEEKQIFLEDIGMHEPGLNRVIRAAYQLLGLETYFTAGVKEVRAWTIHKGDLAPQAAGVIHTDFERGFIRAQTISYDDFVQYKGEAGAKEAGKLRVEGKDYVVQDGDIMNFLFNV
;
A
#
# COMPACT_ATOMS: atom_id res chain seq x y z
N LYS A 1 2.65 12.07 22.19
CA LYS A 1 3.41 12.19 20.90
C LYS A 1 4.60 13.17 20.99
N GLN A 2 4.62 14.13 21.93
CA GLN A 2 5.70 15.14 22.01
C GLN A 2 7.08 14.57 22.44
N LEU A 3 7.12 13.46 23.19
CA LEU A 3 8.36 12.89 23.70
C LEU A 3 9.09 11.97 22.72
N CYS A 4 8.47 11.58 21.60
CA CYS A 4 9.04 10.70 20.56
C CYS A 4 9.73 9.45 21.11
N LEU A 5 9.22 8.87 22.20
CA LEU A 5 9.80 7.70 22.83
C LEU A 5 9.78 6.49 21.87
N LEU A 6 10.88 5.78 21.80
CA LEU A 6 11.02 4.60 20.94
C LEU A 6 9.97 3.53 21.29
N THR A 7 9.70 3.32 22.57
CA THR A 7 8.71 2.35 23.08
C THR A 7 7.25 2.69 22.77
N MET A 8 6.98 3.91 22.25
CA MET A 8 5.64 4.31 21.82
C MET A 8 5.42 4.14 20.30
N LYS A 9 6.44 3.74 19.57
CA LYS A 9 6.33 3.48 18.13
C LYS A 9 5.79 2.08 17.90
N PRO A 10 4.93 1.88 16.88
CA PRO A 10 4.57 0.55 16.45
C PRO A 10 5.81 -0.23 16.02
N VAL A 11 5.85 -1.51 16.33
CA VAL A 11 6.99 -2.40 16.05
C VAL A 11 6.51 -3.56 15.19
N MET A 12 7.34 -3.98 14.25
CA MET A 12 7.21 -5.24 13.54
C MET A 12 8.55 -5.96 13.53
N TYR A 13 8.52 -7.29 13.46
CA TYR A 13 9.70 -8.12 13.34
C TYR A 13 9.90 -8.55 11.89
N VAL A 14 11.13 -8.38 11.39
CA VAL A 14 11.54 -8.92 10.10
C VAL A 14 12.53 -10.05 10.39
N ALA A 15 12.07 -11.29 10.24
CA ALA A 15 12.89 -12.47 10.46
C ALA A 15 13.62 -12.83 9.16
N ASN A 16 14.97 -12.68 9.16
CA ASN A 16 15.79 -13.14 8.06
C ASN A 16 16.00 -14.65 8.19
N VAL A 17 15.53 -15.40 7.20
CA VAL A 17 15.63 -16.88 7.15
C VAL A 17 16.48 -17.31 5.96
N GLU A 18 16.97 -18.56 6.00
CA GLU A 18 17.57 -19.19 4.84
C GLU A 18 16.51 -19.52 3.77
N GLU A 19 16.92 -19.91 2.57
CA GLU A 19 16.05 -20.19 1.43
C GLU A 19 14.98 -21.25 1.72
N ASP A 20 15.31 -22.26 2.51
CA ASP A 20 14.42 -23.33 2.97
C ASP A 20 13.82 -23.07 4.36
N GLY A 21 14.12 -21.92 4.97
CA GLY A 21 13.79 -21.59 6.35
C GLY A 21 12.40 -20.96 6.57
N PHE A 22 11.53 -20.92 5.57
CA PHE A 22 10.18 -20.37 5.71
C PHE A 22 9.21 -21.33 6.40
N GLU A 23 9.49 -22.64 6.32
CA GLU A 23 8.69 -23.69 6.92
C GLU A 23 9.57 -24.55 7.86
N ASN A 24 8.96 -25.20 8.85
CA ASN A 24 9.63 -26.10 9.81
C ASN A 24 10.83 -25.47 10.52
N ASN A 25 10.84 -24.15 10.73
CA ASN A 25 11.93 -23.41 11.35
C ASN A 25 11.57 -23.04 12.79
N ALA A 26 12.17 -23.75 13.76
CA ALA A 26 11.88 -23.56 15.18
C ALA A 26 12.18 -22.12 15.66
N LEU A 27 13.24 -21.48 15.15
CA LEU A 27 13.57 -20.09 15.51
C LEU A 27 12.54 -19.11 14.97
N LEU A 28 12.03 -19.34 13.76
CA LEU A 28 10.97 -18.51 13.20
C LEU A 28 9.68 -18.63 14.01
N GLU A 29 9.34 -19.84 14.48
CA GLU A 29 8.17 -20.03 15.34
C GLU A 29 8.32 -19.34 16.70
N GLU A 30 9.53 -19.33 17.27
CA GLU A 30 9.81 -18.56 18.49
C GLU A 30 9.61 -17.05 18.26
N VAL A 31 10.10 -16.50 17.16
CA VAL A 31 9.89 -15.08 16.81
C VAL A 31 8.40 -14.78 16.59
N LYS A 32 7.67 -15.68 15.93
CA LYS A 32 6.21 -15.54 15.77
C LYS A 32 5.49 -15.54 17.12
N ALA A 33 5.91 -16.38 18.05
CA ALA A 33 5.33 -16.43 19.40
C ALA A 33 5.53 -15.09 20.14
N VAL A 34 6.73 -14.50 20.08
CA VAL A 34 7.02 -13.18 20.62
C VAL A 34 6.14 -12.11 19.94
N GLY A 35 6.03 -12.16 18.61
CA GLY A 35 5.17 -11.25 17.85
C GLY A 35 3.71 -11.31 18.30
N VAL A 36 3.19 -12.50 18.59
CA VAL A 36 1.81 -12.67 19.12
C VAL A 36 1.68 -12.05 20.52
N GLU A 37 2.65 -12.30 21.41
CA GLU A 37 2.65 -11.74 22.76
C GLU A 37 2.67 -10.21 22.74
N GLU A 38 3.52 -9.61 21.89
CA GLU A 38 3.68 -8.17 21.77
C GLU A 38 2.66 -7.50 20.82
N LYS A 39 1.79 -8.28 20.16
CA LYS A 39 0.86 -7.81 19.12
C LYS A 39 1.58 -7.10 17.96
N ALA A 40 2.78 -7.57 17.66
CA ALA A 40 3.63 -7.07 16.59
C ALA A 40 3.60 -8.03 15.39
N PRO A 41 3.39 -7.54 14.16
CA PRO A 41 3.47 -8.40 12.98
C PRO A 41 4.87 -8.96 12.79
N VAL A 42 4.95 -10.19 12.32
CA VAL A 42 6.21 -10.87 11.97
C VAL A 42 6.21 -11.18 10.48
N VAL A 43 7.24 -10.76 9.77
CA VAL A 43 7.43 -11.02 8.34
C VAL A 43 8.75 -11.78 8.16
N ALA A 44 8.66 -12.99 7.62
CA ALA A 44 9.87 -13.74 7.25
C ALA A 44 10.35 -13.32 5.86
N VAL A 45 11.64 -13.06 5.71
CA VAL A 45 12.28 -12.74 4.42
C VAL A 45 13.57 -13.54 4.30
N CYS A 46 14.03 -13.81 3.08
CA CYS A 46 15.38 -14.30 2.83
C CYS A 46 16.15 -13.21 2.10
N ALA A 47 17.04 -12.53 2.82
CA ALA A 47 17.82 -11.43 2.27
C ALA A 47 18.70 -11.85 1.09
N LYS A 48 19.12 -13.12 1.03
CA LYS A 48 19.88 -13.68 -0.09
C LYS A 48 19.03 -13.72 -1.35
N ILE A 49 17.81 -14.26 -1.28
CA ILE A 49 16.85 -14.26 -2.40
C ILE A 49 16.57 -12.82 -2.86
N GLU A 50 16.29 -11.90 -1.92
CA GLU A 50 16.01 -10.50 -2.26
C GLU A 50 17.19 -9.84 -3.00
N ALA A 51 18.43 -10.15 -2.60
CA ALA A 51 19.63 -9.66 -3.28
C ALA A 51 19.76 -10.25 -4.70
N GLU A 52 19.52 -11.55 -4.86
CA GLU A 52 19.62 -12.21 -6.18
C GLU A 52 18.58 -11.69 -7.17
N ILE A 53 17.34 -11.46 -6.71
CA ILE A 53 16.28 -10.96 -7.60
C ILE A 53 16.34 -9.44 -7.85
N SER A 54 17.09 -8.67 -7.05
CA SER A 54 17.12 -7.20 -7.17
C SER A 54 17.62 -6.73 -8.52
N ASP A 55 18.58 -7.45 -9.09
CA ASP A 55 19.25 -7.11 -10.34
C ASP A 55 18.61 -7.75 -11.58
N LEU A 56 17.60 -8.61 -11.38
CA LEU A 56 16.91 -9.28 -12.49
C LEU A 56 15.85 -8.37 -13.13
N PRO A 57 15.62 -8.48 -14.46
CA PRO A 57 14.45 -7.93 -15.13
C PRO A 57 13.15 -8.49 -14.55
N ASP A 58 12.05 -7.74 -14.61
CA ASP A 58 10.80 -8.13 -13.95
C ASP A 58 10.24 -9.49 -14.43
N GLU A 59 10.40 -9.81 -15.70
CA GLU A 59 9.98 -11.11 -16.27
C GLU A 59 10.80 -12.28 -15.68
N GLU A 60 12.11 -12.10 -15.52
CA GLU A 60 13.01 -13.10 -14.95
C GLU A 60 12.78 -13.25 -13.43
N LYS A 61 12.47 -12.13 -12.73
CA LYS A 61 12.06 -12.15 -11.32
C LYS A 61 10.87 -13.07 -11.08
N GLN A 62 9.86 -12.94 -11.93
CA GLN A 62 8.64 -13.73 -11.78
C GLN A 62 8.93 -15.23 -11.94
N ILE A 63 9.69 -15.60 -12.96
CA ILE A 63 10.09 -16.99 -13.22
C ILE A 63 10.90 -17.54 -12.03
N PHE A 64 11.88 -16.77 -11.54
CA PHE A 64 12.71 -17.18 -10.42
C PHE A 64 11.88 -17.42 -9.15
N LEU A 65 10.95 -16.51 -8.83
CA LEU A 65 10.08 -16.66 -7.67
C LEU A 65 9.17 -17.89 -7.79
N GLU A 66 8.61 -18.16 -8.97
CA GLU A 66 7.79 -19.33 -9.23
C GLU A 66 8.60 -20.64 -9.06
N ASP A 67 9.85 -20.68 -9.54
CA ASP A 67 10.74 -21.85 -9.42
C ASP A 67 11.05 -22.21 -7.95
N ILE A 68 11.12 -21.21 -7.06
CA ILE A 68 11.32 -21.43 -5.62
C ILE A 68 10.01 -21.49 -4.83
N GLY A 69 8.85 -21.52 -5.51
CA GLY A 69 7.54 -21.64 -4.89
C GLY A 69 7.05 -20.37 -4.19
N MET A 70 7.62 -19.22 -4.52
CA MET A 70 7.21 -17.92 -3.99
C MET A 70 6.35 -17.16 -5.01
N HIS A 71 5.34 -16.44 -4.54
CA HIS A 71 4.44 -15.67 -5.42
C HIS A 71 4.83 -14.19 -5.53
N GLU A 72 5.62 -13.68 -4.59
CA GLU A 72 6.04 -12.29 -4.56
C GLU A 72 7.38 -12.14 -3.80
N PRO A 73 8.14 -11.08 -4.05
CA PRO A 73 9.32 -10.72 -3.26
C PRO A 73 8.97 -10.52 -1.77
N GLY A 74 9.89 -10.89 -0.88
CA GLY A 74 9.74 -10.64 0.56
C GLY A 74 9.65 -9.16 0.90
N LEU A 75 10.31 -8.28 0.12
CA LEU A 75 10.20 -6.83 0.24
C LEU A 75 8.75 -6.35 0.13
N ASN A 76 7.95 -6.89 -0.80
CA ASN A 76 6.54 -6.53 -0.95
C ASN A 76 5.74 -6.89 0.30
N ARG A 77 6.03 -8.04 0.92
CA ARG A 77 5.41 -8.45 2.19
C ARG A 77 5.77 -7.51 3.34
N VAL A 78 7.04 -7.07 3.42
CA VAL A 78 7.49 -6.09 4.42
C VAL A 78 6.77 -4.76 4.24
N ILE A 79 6.71 -4.24 3.01
CA ILE A 79 6.01 -2.99 2.69
C ILE A 79 4.54 -3.07 3.09
N ARG A 80 3.85 -4.14 2.71
CA ARG A 80 2.43 -4.34 3.03
C ARG A 80 2.19 -4.40 4.55
N ALA A 81 3.02 -5.16 5.27
CA ALA A 81 2.93 -5.26 6.72
C ALA A 81 3.20 -3.91 7.40
N ALA A 82 4.16 -3.12 6.91
CA ALA A 82 4.45 -1.78 7.42
C ALA A 82 3.28 -0.81 7.19
N TYR A 83 2.66 -0.83 6.00
CA TYR A 83 1.49 -0.01 5.70
C TYR A 83 0.31 -0.37 6.63
N GLN A 84 0.04 -1.66 6.81
CA GLN A 84 -1.01 -2.12 7.74
C GLN A 84 -0.71 -1.71 9.18
N LEU A 85 0.53 -1.88 9.65
CA LEU A 85 0.96 -1.51 11.00
C LEU A 85 0.79 -0.01 11.27
N LEU A 86 1.08 0.82 10.27
CA LEU A 86 0.99 2.27 10.37
C LEU A 86 -0.42 2.81 10.06
N GLY A 87 -1.34 1.94 9.65
CA GLY A 87 -2.68 2.33 9.22
C GLY A 87 -2.65 3.24 8.00
N LEU A 88 -1.78 2.92 7.03
CA LEU A 88 -1.64 3.67 5.78
C LEU A 88 -2.41 2.99 4.65
N GLU A 89 -2.95 3.81 3.76
CA GLU A 89 -3.60 3.42 2.52
C GLU A 89 -3.06 4.30 1.38
N THR A 90 -3.29 3.87 0.14
CA THR A 90 -2.83 4.59 -1.05
C THR A 90 -4.00 4.88 -1.96
N TYR A 91 -4.10 6.11 -2.44
CA TYR A 91 -4.94 6.45 -3.59
C TYR A 91 -4.08 6.99 -4.73
N PHE A 92 -4.63 7.04 -5.93
CA PHE A 92 -3.93 7.48 -7.12
C PHE A 92 -4.60 8.71 -7.74
N THR A 93 -3.77 9.56 -8.33
CA THR A 93 -4.22 10.53 -9.32
C THR A 93 -3.70 10.11 -10.69
N ALA A 94 -4.58 10.03 -11.68
CA ALA A 94 -4.23 9.64 -13.04
C ALA A 94 -4.65 10.74 -14.01
N GLY A 95 -3.67 11.45 -14.55
CA GLY A 95 -3.85 12.48 -15.56
C GLY A 95 -3.01 12.19 -16.80
N VAL A 96 -3.25 12.95 -17.88
CA VAL A 96 -2.51 12.79 -19.14
C VAL A 96 -1.01 13.02 -18.98
N LYS A 97 -0.62 13.87 -18.02
CA LYS A 97 0.78 14.27 -17.81
C LYS A 97 1.48 13.44 -16.73
N GLU A 98 0.75 12.98 -15.75
CA GLU A 98 1.31 12.34 -14.57
C GLU A 98 0.32 11.34 -13.98
N VAL A 99 0.85 10.20 -13.55
CA VAL A 99 0.17 9.24 -12.68
C VAL A 99 0.96 9.20 -11.37
N ARG A 100 0.29 9.38 -10.24
CA ARG A 100 0.96 9.45 -8.94
C ARG A 100 0.18 8.72 -7.86
N ALA A 101 0.92 8.00 -7.00
CA ALA A 101 0.43 7.41 -5.77
C ALA A 101 0.59 8.39 -4.60
N TRP A 102 -0.42 8.47 -3.75
CA TRP A 102 -0.47 9.33 -2.58
C TRP A 102 -0.79 8.50 -1.35
N THR A 103 0.02 8.64 -0.32
CA THR A 103 -0.19 7.92 0.94
C THR A 103 -1.07 8.73 1.88
N ILE A 104 -2.10 8.09 2.42
CA ILE A 104 -3.05 8.63 3.38
C ILE A 104 -3.15 7.72 4.61
N HIS A 105 -3.83 8.17 5.65
CA HIS A 105 -4.19 7.30 6.77
C HIS A 105 -5.53 6.62 6.51
N LYS A 106 -5.63 5.40 6.96
CA LYS A 106 -6.89 4.65 6.92
C LYS A 106 -8.01 5.40 7.60
N GLY A 107 -9.09 5.63 6.88
CA GLY A 107 -10.23 6.39 7.36
C GLY A 107 -10.19 7.88 7.04
N ASP A 108 -9.17 8.35 6.33
CA ASP A 108 -9.13 9.74 5.85
C ASP A 108 -10.28 10.01 4.88
N LEU A 109 -10.90 11.19 5.05
CA LEU A 109 -11.96 11.66 4.18
C LEU A 109 -11.39 12.32 2.92
N ALA A 110 -12.19 12.41 1.87
CA ALA A 110 -11.77 13.00 0.59
C ALA A 110 -11.13 14.39 0.69
N PRO A 111 -11.56 15.33 1.54
CA PRO A 111 -10.85 16.59 1.73
C PRO A 111 -9.45 16.42 2.34
N GLN A 112 -9.29 15.50 3.31
CA GLN A 112 -7.98 15.21 3.93
C GLN A 112 -7.02 14.59 2.91
N ALA A 113 -7.51 13.65 2.10
CA ALA A 113 -6.76 13.08 0.98
C ALA A 113 -6.34 14.17 -0.04
N ALA A 114 -7.23 15.08 -0.39
CA ALA A 114 -6.89 16.23 -1.25
C ALA A 114 -5.80 17.11 -0.62
N GLY A 115 -5.82 17.25 0.71
CA GLY A 115 -4.85 18.01 1.50
C GLY A 115 -3.43 17.46 1.43
N VAL A 116 -3.28 16.16 1.20
CA VAL A 116 -1.96 15.52 1.00
C VAL A 116 -1.29 16.04 -0.28
N ILE A 117 -2.07 16.39 -1.30
CA ILE A 117 -1.55 17.01 -2.52
C ILE A 117 -1.17 18.47 -2.25
N HIS A 118 -2.12 19.25 -1.72
CA HIS A 118 -1.91 20.64 -1.37
C HIS A 118 -3.00 21.15 -0.42
N THR A 119 -2.62 21.99 0.54
CA THR A 119 -3.55 22.54 1.55
C THR A 119 -4.73 23.30 0.93
N ASP A 120 -4.55 23.94 -0.21
CA ASP A 120 -5.63 24.63 -0.91
C ASP A 120 -6.68 23.68 -1.46
N PHE A 121 -6.29 22.45 -1.83
CA PHE A 121 -7.23 21.42 -2.29
C PHE A 121 -8.16 20.98 -1.13
N GLU A 122 -7.62 20.88 0.09
CA GLU A 122 -8.43 20.62 1.28
C GLU A 122 -9.40 21.74 1.59
N ARG A 123 -8.90 23.00 1.62
CA ARG A 123 -9.68 24.18 1.96
C ARG A 123 -10.80 24.43 0.95
N GLY A 124 -10.47 24.35 -0.32
CA GLY A 124 -11.38 24.61 -1.43
C GLY A 124 -12.16 23.38 -1.90
N PHE A 125 -12.08 22.25 -1.22
CA PHE A 125 -12.68 20.99 -1.67
C PHE A 125 -14.19 21.15 -1.95
N ILE A 126 -14.60 20.75 -3.14
CA ILE A 126 -16.00 20.75 -3.58
C ILE A 126 -16.51 19.30 -3.63
N ARG A 127 -15.83 18.46 -4.40
CA ARG A 127 -16.15 17.04 -4.63
C ARG A 127 -14.97 16.32 -5.25
N ALA A 128 -15.00 14.98 -5.22
CA ALA A 128 -14.04 14.14 -5.93
C ALA A 128 -14.77 13.28 -6.98
N GLN A 129 -14.15 13.11 -8.13
CA GLN A 129 -14.50 12.04 -9.06
C GLN A 129 -13.64 10.84 -8.70
N THR A 130 -14.26 9.69 -8.47
CA THR A 130 -13.59 8.52 -7.93
C THR A 130 -13.94 7.28 -8.75
N ILE A 131 -12.92 6.49 -9.08
CA ILE A 131 -13.05 5.20 -9.76
C ILE A 131 -12.21 4.21 -8.95
N SER A 132 -12.71 2.98 -8.72
CA SER A 132 -11.88 1.93 -8.10
C SER A 132 -10.75 1.52 -9.04
N TYR A 133 -9.61 1.07 -8.49
CA TYR A 133 -8.48 0.57 -9.28
C TYR A 133 -8.92 -0.53 -10.26
N ASP A 134 -9.70 -1.49 -9.79
CA ASP A 134 -10.16 -2.62 -10.61
C ASP A 134 -11.02 -2.16 -11.79
N ASP A 135 -11.97 -1.23 -11.56
CA ASP A 135 -12.79 -0.66 -12.62
C ASP A 135 -11.94 0.15 -13.61
N PHE A 136 -10.96 0.92 -13.10
CA PHE A 136 -10.08 1.71 -13.97
C PHE A 136 -9.25 0.82 -14.92
N VAL A 137 -8.71 -0.27 -14.41
CA VAL A 137 -7.93 -1.24 -15.21
C VAL A 137 -8.85 -2.01 -16.16
N GLN A 138 -9.99 -2.50 -15.67
CA GLN A 138 -10.96 -3.27 -16.46
C GLN A 138 -11.48 -2.49 -17.65
N TYR A 139 -11.81 -1.22 -17.46
CA TYR A 139 -12.38 -0.34 -18.50
C TYR A 139 -11.32 0.51 -19.21
N LYS A 140 -10.02 0.21 -19.01
CA LYS A 140 -8.87 0.83 -19.70
C LYS A 140 -8.80 2.35 -19.52
N GLY A 141 -9.09 2.82 -18.31
CA GLY A 141 -8.95 4.21 -17.93
C GLY A 141 -10.25 4.93 -17.63
N GLU A 142 -10.11 6.24 -17.36
CA GLU A 142 -11.23 7.08 -16.91
C GLU A 142 -12.41 7.15 -17.91
N ALA A 143 -12.12 7.28 -19.22
CA ALA A 143 -13.15 7.38 -20.23
C ALA A 143 -14.03 6.12 -20.29
N GLY A 144 -13.42 4.93 -20.35
CA GLY A 144 -14.14 3.67 -20.37
C GLY A 144 -14.90 3.41 -19.07
N ALA A 145 -14.31 3.71 -17.92
CA ALA A 145 -14.98 3.59 -16.63
C ALA A 145 -16.19 4.53 -16.53
N LYS A 146 -16.09 5.73 -17.08
CA LYS A 146 -17.20 6.70 -17.13
C LYS A 146 -18.35 6.21 -18.03
N GLU A 147 -18.04 5.70 -19.21
CA GLU A 147 -19.04 5.11 -20.12
C GLU A 147 -19.75 3.91 -19.49
N ALA A 148 -19.02 3.10 -18.71
CA ALA A 148 -19.55 1.96 -17.97
C ALA A 148 -20.32 2.37 -16.69
N GLY A 149 -20.42 3.67 -16.36
CA GLY A 149 -21.12 4.16 -15.18
C GLY A 149 -20.37 3.88 -13.86
N LYS A 150 -19.05 3.67 -13.92
CA LYS A 150 -18.20 3.35 -12.76
C LYS A 150 -17.53 4.57 -12.14
N LEU A 151 -17.57 5.72 -12.80
CA LEU A 151 -17.12 6.98 -12.23
C LEU A 151 -18.17 7.50 -11.25
N ARG A 152 -17.80 7.56 -9.97
CA ARG A 152 -18.62 8.09 -8.89
C ARG A 152 -18.26 9.54 -8.61
N VAL A 153 -19.19 10.27 -8.04
CA VAL A 153 -18.95 11.64 -7.56
C VAL A 153 -19.18 11.64 -6.06
N GLU A 154 -18.11 11.87 -5.32
CA GLU A 154 -18.07 11.75 -3.87
C GLU A 154 -17.95 13.12 -3.19
N GLY A 155 -18.62 13.25 -2.05
CA GLY A 155 -18.64 14.47 -1.23
C GLY A 155 -17.57 14.49 -0.15
N LYS A 156 -17.72 15.44 0.78
CA LYS A 156 -16.76 15.67 1.88
C LYS A 156 -16.68 14.53 2.88
N ASP A 157 -17.75 13.75 3.02
CA ASP A 157 -17.85 12.68 4.01
C ASP A 157 -17.41 11.31 3.44
N TYR A 158 -16.93 11.29 2.20
CA TYR A 158 -16.44 10.07 1.58
C TYR A 158 -15.13 9.62 2.24
N VAL A 159 -15.12 8.41 2.78
CA VAL A 159 -13.92 7.74 3.28
C VAL A 159 -13.19 7.12 2.08
N VAL A 160 -11.99 7.62 1.81
CA VAL A 160 -11.17 7.14 0.69
C VAL A 160 -10.81 5.67 0.91
N GLN A 161 -10.90 4.88 -0.13
CA GLN A 161 -10.56 3.47 -0.11
C GLN A 161 -9.17 3.25 -0.74
N ASP A 162 -8.47 2.23 -0.26
CA ASP A 162 -7.18 1.83 -0.83
C ASP A 162 -7.34 1.48 -2.32
N GLY A 163 -6.51 2.07 -3.16
CA GLY A 163 -6.56 1.89 -4.61
C GLY A 163 -7.54 2.80 -5.36
N ASP A 164 -8.27 3.70 -4.70
CA ASP A 164 -9.11 4.67 -5.41
C ASP A 164 -8.29 5.54 -6.37
N ILE A 165 -8.81 5.75 -7.57
CA ILE A 165 -8.27 6.74 -8.53
C ILE A 165 -9.15 7.98 -8.44
N MET A 166 -8.56 9.09 -8.02
CA MET A 166 -9.30 10.29 -7.64
C MET A 166 -8.89 11.52 -8.45
N ASN A 167 -9.89 12.32 -8.80
CA ASN A 167 -9.71 13.65 -9.35
C ASN A 167 -10.50 14.66 -8.51
N PHE A 168 -9.78 15.57 -7.84
CA PHE A 168 -10.37 16.53 -6.93
C PHE A 168 -10.80 17.82 -7.65
N LEU A 169 -12.04 18.23 -7.40
CA LEU A 169 -12.57 19.53 -7.83
C LEU A 169 -12.57 20.45 -6.60
N PHE A 170 -11.90 21.57 -6.72
CA PHE A 170 -11.76 22.56 -5.65
C PHE A 170 -11.84 23.98 -6.21
N ASN A 171 -12.11 24.93 -5.33
CA ASN A 171 -12.10 26.35 -5.63
C ASN A 171 -11.43 27.11 -4.46
N VAL A 172 -10.44 27.92 -4.77
CA VAL A 172 -9.68 28.76 -3.81
C VAL A 172 -9.74 30.21 -4.23
#